data_e638c4f799357a612340e5cd50e049cb
#
_entry.id   e638c4f799357a612340e5cd50e049cb
#
_cell.length_a   1.000
_cell.length_b   1.000
_cell.length_c   1.000
_cell.angle_alpha   90.00
_cell.angle_beta   90.00
_cell.angle_gamma   90.00
#
_symmetry.space_group_name_H-M   'P 1'
#
loop_
_entity.id
_entity.type
_entity.pdbx_description
1 polymer ?
#
loop_
_entity_poly.entity_id
_entity_poly.type
_entity_poly.pdbx_seq_one_letter_code
_entity_poly.pdbx_strand_id
1 'polypeptide(L)'
;RSTLFPYTTLFRSTNLDRIVRFERDGRAAVGRMAGDALVELLDDRGASTGRMESLEGLRCLPPCEPRALWCVGVNYRDHAREMESVPPPEPCIFLKALTALSEHEAPVRFPAWAGRVDYEGELAVVIGRNCRNVPEADALDVVRGYACFNDVTARELQSADGQWTRGKGFDGFAPLGPCLLLRREMPAEAVLRTRLNGRVVQEARLGEMIFGVPRIIAHISRFA
;
A
#
# COMPACT_ATOMS: atom_id res chain seq x y z
N ARG A 1 -2.30 19.65 16.50
CA ARG A 1 -1.66 19.10 15.28
C ARG A 1 -1.49 17.60 15.51
N SER A 2 -2.42 16.79 15.00
CA SER A 2 -2.31 15.32 15.06
C SER A 2 -1.43 14.89 13.89
N THR A 3 -0.26 14.35 14.18
CA THR A 3 0.62 13.75 13.18
C THR A 3 0.21 12.28 13.05
N LEU A 4 -0.48 11.95 11.98
CA LEU A 4 -0.80 10.56 11.61
C LEU A 4 0.48 9.89 11.08
N PHE A 5 1.16 9.11 11.92
CA PHE A 5 2.19 8.18 11.46
C PHE A 5 1.59 6.76 11.48
N PRO A 6 1.16 6.22 10.35
CA PRO A 6 0.79 4.83 10.29
C PRO A 6 2.05 3.96 10.26
N TYR A 7 2.56 3.57 11.43
CA TYR A 7 3.52 2.47 11.50
C TYR A 7 2.77 1.16 11.23
N THR A 8 2.81 0.69 10.02
CA THR A 8 2.33 -0.63 9.68
C THR A 8 3.49 -1.61 9.78
N THR A 9 3.55 -2.37 10.86
CA THR A 9 4.59 -3.40 11.05
C THR A 9 4.10 -4.69 10.39
N LEU A 10 4.28 -4.83 9.09
CA LEU A 10 3.92 -6.05 8.36
C LEU A 10 4.96 -7.17 8.48
N PHE A 11 6.24 -6.85 8.82
CA PHE A 11 7.31 -7.82 8.60
C PHE A 11 8.41 -7.76 9.66
N ARG A 12 8.33 -8.63 10.66
CA ARG A 12 9.44 -8.97 11.57
C ARG A 12 10.04 -10.34 11.25
N SER A 13 10.32 -10.64 9.99
CA SER A 13 11.07 -11.85 9.63
C SER A 13 12.43 -11.47 9.05
N THR A 14 13.50 -12.06 9.59
CA THR A 14 14.88 -11.75 9.27
C THR A 14 15.34 -12.25 7.89
N ASN A 15 14.50 -12.96 7.13
CA ASN A 15 14.85 -13.61 5.85
C ASN A 15 13.99 -13.17 4.66
N LEU A 16 13.39 -11.98 4.69
CA LEU A 16 12.55 -11.51 3.59
C LEU A 16 13.27 -10.44 2.77
N ASP A 17 13.33 -10.61 1.45
CA ASP A 17 13.85 -9.62 0.52
C ASP A 17 12.96 -8.37 0.53
N ARG A 18 13.41 -7.33 1.20
CA ARG A 18 12.76 -6.03 1.28
C ARG A 18 13.56 -5.02 0.47
N ILE A 19 12.91 -4.41 -0.52
CA ILE A 19 13.49 -3.37 -1.36
C ILE A 19 12.97 -2.01 -0.90
N VAL A 20 13.86 -1.06 -0.73
CA VAL A 20 13.54 0.33 -0.41
C VAL A 20 14.05 1.24 -1.52
N ARG A 21 13.29 2.31 -1.79
CA ARG A 21 13.74 3.45 -2.59
C ARG A 21 13.93 4.64 -1.67
N PHE A 22 14.98 5.38 -1.87
CA PHE A 22 15.29 6.56 -1.06
C PHE A 22 16.02 7.62 -1.87
N GLU A 23 15.97 8.85 -1.39
CA GLU A 23 16.67 9.95 -2.03
C GLU A 23 18.13 9.99 -1.53
N ARG A 24 19.06 10.03 -2.49
CA ARG A 24 20.48 10.15 -2.26
C ARG A 24 21.06 11.14 -3.26
N ASP A 25 21.74 12.18 -2.77
CA ASP A 25 22.35 13.20 -3.62
C ASP A 25 21.38 13.79 -4.67
N GLY A 26 20.11 13.99 -4.28
CA GLY A 26 19.05 14.50 -5.15
C GLY A 26 18.55 13.51 -6.21
N ARG A 27 18.89 12.23 -6.11
CA ARG A 27 18.47 11.16 -7.03
C ARG A 27 17.84 10.01 -6.27
N ALA A 28 16.94 9.30 -6.94
CA ALA A 28 16.41 8.05 -6.38
C ALA A 28 17.47 6.95 -6.43
N ALA A 29 17.71 6.33 -5.30
CA ALA A 29 18.52 5.13 -5.14
C ALA A 29 17.65 3.95 -4.70
N VAL A 30 18.12 2.74 -4.97
CA VAL A 30 17.46 1.50 -4.58
C VAL A 30 18.40 0.66 -3.73
N GLY A 31 17.87 0.06 -2.66
CA GLY A 31 18.64 -0.83 -1.82
C GLY A 31 17.82 -2.01 -1.31
N ARG A 32 18.51 -3.08 -0.99
CA ARG A 32 17.96 -4.24 -0.28
C ARG A 32 18.20 -4.06 1.22
N MET A 33 17.16 -4.15 2.03
CA MET A 33 17.27 -4.04 3.48
C MET A 33 18.13 -5.16 4.05
N ALA A 34 19.18 -4.78 4.76
CA ALA A 34 20.06 -5.69 5.51
C ALA A 34 19.80 -5.65 7.02
N GLY A 35 18.94 -4.75 7.47
CA GLY A 35 18.52 -4.53 8.84
C GLY A 35 17.34 -3.56 8.86
N ASP A 36 17.08 -2.90 9.99
CA ASP A 36 15.98 -1.95 10.11
C ASP A 36 16.31 -0.58 9.49
N ALA A 37 17.57 -0.18 9.51
CA ALA A 37 18.04 1.10 8.96
C ALA A 37 19.28 0.94 8.05
N LEU A 38 19.68 -0.27 7.68
CA LEU A 38 20.84 -0.54 6.85
C LEU A 38 20.40 -1.17 5.53
N VAL A 39 20.95 -0.69 4.42
CA VAL A 39 20.65 -1.21 3.08
C VAL A 39 21.93 -1.54 2.33
N GLU A 40 21.87 -2.59 1.53
CA GLU A 40 22.81 -2.89 0.48
C GLU A 40 22.37 -2.20 -0.81
N LEU A 41 23.19 -1.32 -1.37
CA LEU A 41 22.87 -0.61 -2.60
C LEU A 41 22.77 -1.57 -3.79
N LEU A 42 21.78 -1.36 -4.61
CA LEU A 42 21.58 -2.08 -5.87
C LEU A 42 21.94 -1.18 -7.06
N ASP A 43 22.43 -1.77 -8.12
CA ASP A 43 22.62 -1.09 -9.41
C ASP A 43 21.29 -0.98 -10.19
N ASP A 44 21.31 -0.33 -11.35
CA ASP A 44 20.15 -0.14 -12.21
C ASP A 44 19.54 -1.46 -12.75
N ARG A 45 20.25 -2.57 -12.63
CA ARG A 45 19.77 -3.91 -12.98
C ARG A 45 19.25 -4.67 -11.78
N GLY A 46 19.32 -4.08 -10.58
CA GLY A 46 18.92 -4.70 -9.32
C GLY A 46 19.95 -5.67 -8.75
N ALA A 47 21.20 -5.66 -9.25
CA ALA A 47 22.28 -6.46 -8.71
C ALA A 47 22.95 -5.75 -7.52
N SER A 48 23.48 -6.54 -6.57
CA SER A 48 24.25 -6.02 -5.44
C SER A 48 25.50 -5.28 -5.92
N THR A 49 25.74 -4.10 -5.35
CA THR A 49 26.99 -3.35 -5.54
C THR A 49 28.04 -3.67 -4.48
N GLY A 50 27.70 -4.45 -3.45
CA GLY A 50 28.53 -4.71 -2.28
C GLY A 50 28.68 -3.49 -1.34
N ARG A 51 28.00 -2.37 -1.62
CA ARG A 51 28.08 -1.15 -0.80
C ARG A 51 26.91 -1.09 0.16
N MET A 52 27.21 -0.83 1.43
CA MET A 52 26.23 -0.65 2.48
C MET A 52 26.02 0.83 2.77
N GLU A 53 24.78 1.21 3.10
CA GLU A 53 24.42 2.57 3.45
C GLU A 53 23.37 2.59 4.58
N SER A 54 23.45 3.60 5.46
CA SER A 54 22.40 3.84 6.46
C SER A 54 21.26 4.62 5.85
N LEU A 55 20.02 4.25 6.20
CA LEU A 55 18.82 5.02 5.87
C LEU A 55 18.53 6.15 6.88
N GLU A 56 19.32 6.24 7.97
CA GLU A 56 19.12 7.29 8.97
C GLU A 56 19.27 8.69 8.34
N GLY A 57 18.22 9.52 8.49
CA GLY A 57 18.18 10.86 7.94
C GLY A 57 17.90 10.95 6.43
N LEU A 58 17.77 9.82 5.72
CA LEU A 58 17.40 9.80 4.31
C LEU A 58 15.88 9.76 4.15
N ARG A 59 15.39 10.42 3.10
CA ARG A 59 13.98 10.40 2.70
C ARG A 59 13.67 9.11 1.97
N CYS A 60 12.82 8.25 2.54
CA CYS A 60 12.32 7.07 1.88
C CYS A 60 11.26 7.46 0.84
N LEU A 61 11.46 7.09 -0.39
CA LEU A 61 10.51 7.30 -1.49
C LEU A 61 9.50 6.13 -1.54
N PRO A 62 8.35 6.29 -2.22
CA PRO A 62 7.49 5.14 -2.52
C PRO A 62 8.31 4.01 -3.16
N PRO A 63 8.14 2.74 -2.73
CA PRO A 63 9.02 1.64 -3.16
C PRO A 63 8.88 1.29 -4.64
N CYS A 64 7.90 1.84 -5.34
CA CYS A 64 7.72 1.77 -6.77
C CYS A 64 7.06 3.05 -7.30
N GLU A 65 7.09 3.22 -8.62
CA GLU A 65 6.37 4.28 -9.35
C GLU A 65 5.20 3.65 -10.11
N PRO A 66 4.00 3.63 -9.51
CA PRO A 66 2.85 3.01 -10.12
C PRO A 66 2.35 3.85 -11.31
N ARG A 67 1.78 3.18 -12.33
CA ARG A 67 1.08 3.83 -13.44
C ARG A 67 -0.41 4.03 -13.16
N ALA A 68 -0.95 3.30 -12.21
CA ALA A 68 -2.32 3.40 -11.72
C ALA A 68 -2.37 2.89 -10.27
N LEU A 69 -3.30 3.43 -9.49
CA LEU A 69 -3.63 3.00 -8.13
C LEU A 69 -5.06 2.46 -8.13
N TRP A 70 -5.19 1.16 -8.43
CA TRP A 70 -6.46 0.45 -8.35
C TRP A 70 -6.72 0.04 -6.91
N CYS A 71 -7.85 0.46 -6.36
CA CYS A 71 -8.24 0.17 -4.98
C CYS A 71 -9.52 -0.66 -4.95
N VAL A 72 -9.70 -1.40 -3.86
CA VAL A 72 -10.86 -2.28 -3.65
C VAL A 72 -11.65 -1.78 -2.45
N GLY A 73 -12.90 -1.39 -2.66
CA GLY A 73 -13.80 -0.97 -1.60
C GLY A 73 -14.39 -2.15 -0.84
N VAL A 74 -14.44 -2.03 0.50
CA VAL A 74 -15.12 -2.99 1.41
C VAL A 74 -14.64 -4.44 1.20
N ASN A 75 -13.34 -4.69 1.39
CA ASN A 75 -12.77 -6.02 1.16
C ASN A 75 -12.45 -6.83 2.42
N TYR A 76 -12.77 -6.33 3.63
CA TYR A 76 -12.59 -7.05 4.89
C TYR A 76 -13.95 -7.30 5.56
N ARG A 77 -14.16 -8.55 6.05
CA ARG A 77 -15.45 -8.99 6.61
C ARG A 77 -15.89 -8.17 7.82
N ASP A 78 -14.95 -7.82 8.70
CA ASP A 78 -15.26 -7.05 9.90
C ASP A 78 -15.61 -5.61 9.54
N HIS A 79 -14.92 -5.01 8.60
CA HIS A 79 -15.26 -3.67 8.08
C HIS A 79 -16.65 -3.65 7.42
N ALA A 80 -17.01 -4.69 6.66
CA ALA A 80 -18.35 -4.82 6.10
C ALA A 80 -19.43 -4.89 7.19
N ARG A 81 -19.17 -5.59 8.31
CA ARG A 81 -20.08 -5.67 9.47
C ARG A 81 -20.21 -4.33 10.19
N GLU A 82 -19.10 -3.63 10.41
CA GLU A 82 -19.10 -2.29 11.04
C GLU A 82 -19.94 -1.28 10.23
N MET A 83 -19.94 -1.40 8.91
CA MET A 83 -20.71 -0.55 8.01
C MET A 83 -22.14 -1.07 7.74
N GLU A 84 -22.55 -2.16 8.38
CA GLU A 84 -23.84 -2.83 8.13
C GLU A 84 -24.09 -3.09 6.63
N SER A 85 -23.03 -3.29 5.87
CA SER A 85 -23.09 -3.48 4.42
C SER A 85 -23.06 -4.95 4.03
N VAL A 86 -23.89 -5.30 3.03
CA VAL A 86 -23.81 -6.64 2.41
C VAL A 86 -22.58 -6.67 1.50
N PRO A 87 -21.68 -7.67 1.65
CA PRO A 87 -20.55 -7.80 0.73
C PRO A 87 -21.02 -7.85 -0.72
N PRO A 88 -20.40 -7.07 -1.63
CA PRO A 88 -20.78 -7.09 -3.03
C PRO A 88 -20.46 -8.46 -3.67
N PRO A 89 -21.16 -8.86 -4.74
CA PRO A 89 -20.91 -10.14 -5.43
C PRO A 89 -19.57 -10.16 -6.19
N GLU A 90 -19.03 -8.99 -6.52
CA GLU A 90 -17.74 -8.78 -7.19
C GLU A 90 -16.96 -7.65 -6.52
N PRO A 91 -15.61 -7.61 -6.68
CA PRO A 91 -14.80 -6.52 -6.12
C PRO A 91 -15.29 -5.14 -6.58
N CYS A 92 -15.57 -4.24 -5.65
CA CYS A 92 -15.87 -2.85 -5.92
C CYS A 92 -14.56 -2.11 -6.19
N ILE A 93 -14.32 -1.69 -7.42
CA ILE A 93 -13.05 -1.11 -7.86
C ILE A 93 -13.17 0.39 -8.02
N PHE A 94 -12.18 1.13 -7.53
CA PHE A 94 -12.02 2.55 -7.77
C PHE A 94 -10.54 2.92 -8.00
N LEU A 95 -10.31 4.13 -8.48
CA LEU A 95 -8.96 4.67 -8.71
C LEU A 95 -8.68 5.80 -7.73
N LYS A 96 -7.44 5.84 -7.22
CA LYS A 96 -6.89 7.05 -6.63
C LYS A 96 -6.02 7.77 -7.67
N ALA A 97 -6.05 9.11 -7.64
CA ALA A 97 -5.17 9.91 -8.49
C ALA A 97 -3.70 9.62 -8.17
N LEU A 98 -2.83 9.59 -9.17
CA LEU A 98 -1.39 9.40 -8.94
C LEU A 98 -0.77 10.56 -8.14
N THR A 99 -1.35 11.75 -8.21
CA THR A 99 -0.95 12.90 -7.38
C THR A 99 -1.23 12.67 -5.89
N ALA A 100 -2.11 11.73 -5.53
CA ALA A 100 -2.34 11.34 -4.15
C ALA A 100 -1.19 10.51 -3.56
N LEU A 101 -0.34 9.91 -4.41
CA LEU A 101 0.78 9.09 -3.94
C LEU A 101 1.74 9.91 -3.09
N SER A 102 2.10 9.38 -1.93
CA SER A 102 3.13 9.97 -1.07
C SER A 102 4.02 8.90 -0.46
N GLU A 103 5.15 9.33 0.03
CA GLU A 103 6.13 8.47 0.65
C GLU A 103 5.84 8.21 2.14
N HIS A 104 6.61 7.29 2.69
CA HIS A 104 6.66 6.99 4.12
C HIS A 104 7.01 8.24 4.93
N GLU A 105 6.30 8.45 6.05
CA GLU A 105 6.44 9.60 6.95
C GLU A 105 6.10 10.98 6.34
N ALA A 106 5.63 11.03 5.10
CA ALA A 106 5.14 12.29 4.56
C ALA A 106 3.90 12.78 5.31
N PRO A 107 3.81 14.08 5.61
CA PRO A 107 2.63 14.63 6.26
C PRO A 107 1.42 14.61 5.31
N VAL A 108 0.33 14.03 5.76
CA VAL A 108 -0.95 14.09 5.04
C VAL A 108 -1.61 15.45 5.34
N ARG A 109 -1.75 16.28 4.31
CA ARG A 109 -2.31 17.63 4.42
C ARG A 109 -3.67 17.68 3.73
N PHE A 110 -4.63 18.33 4.38
CA PHE A 110 -5.95 18.52 3.82
C PHE A 110 -6.58 19.82 4.34
N PRO A 111 -7.46 20.47 3.54
CA PRO A 111 -8.12 21.69 3.95
C PRO A 111 -9.20 21.40 5.00
N ALA A 112 -9.54 22.41 5.83
CA ALA A 112 -10.56 22.27 6.87
C ALA A 112 -11.93 21.87 6.33
N TRP A 113 -12.26 22.26 5.09
CA TRP A 113 -13.53 21.90 4.45
C TRP A 113 -13.64 20.44 4.00
N ALA A 114 -12.53 19.66 4.06
CA ALA A 114 -12.58 18.25 3.76
C ALA A 114 -13.38 17.43 4.79
N GLY A 115 -13.69 18.03 5.94
CA GLY A 115 -14.44 17.39 7.00
C GLY A 115 -13.63 16.32 7.72
N ARG A 116 -14.27 15.23 8.14
CA ARG A 116 -13.62 14.10 8.80
C ARG A 116 -12.73 13.34 7.82
N VAL A 117 -11.45 13.21 8.18
CA VAL A 117 -10.46 12.42 7.42
C VAL A 117 -10.02 11.25 8.27
N ASP A 118 -10.17 10.05 7.71
CA ASP A 118 -9.81 8.77 8.34
C ASP A 118 -8.61 8.14 7.64
N TYR A 119 -7.85 7.35 8.41
CA TYR A 119 -6.89 6.39 7.90
C TYR A 119 -7.60 5.09 7.48
N GLU A 120 -7.06 4.40 6.51
CA GLU A 120 -7.42 3.04 6.12
C GLU A 120 -6.13 2.28 5.80
N GLY A 121 -5.62 1.52 6.79
CA GLY A 121 -4.44 0.68 6.59
C GLY A 121 -4.77 -0.48 5.67
N GLU A 122 -4.01 -0.61 4.58
CA GLU A 122 -4.27 -1.55 3.49
C GLU A 122 -3.01 -2.30 3.06
N LEU A 123 -3.21 -3.42 2.38
CA LEU A 123 -2.17 -4.17 1.69
C LEU A 123 -2.10 -3.73 0.22
N ALA A 124 -1.00 -3.09 -0.16
CA ALA A 124 -0.71 -2.86 -1.58
C ALA A 124 -0.10 -4.11 -2.21
N VAL A 125 -0.63 -4.50 -3.37
CA VAL A 125 -0.09 -5.54 -4.24
C VAL A 125 0.54 -4.89 -5.45
N VAL A 126 1.86 -5.02 -5.61
CA VAL A 126 2.59 -4.42 -6.73
C VAL A 126 2.67 -5.44 -7.86
N ILE A 127 2.08 -5.08 -9.00
CA ILE A 127 2.13 -5.89 -10.23
C ILE A 127 3.48 -5.65 -10.93
N GLY A 128 4.19 -6.73 -11.23
CA GLY A 128 5.57 -6.70 -11.73
C GLY A 128 5.71 -6.67 -13.24
N ARG A 129 4.64 -6.92 -13.98
CA ARG A 129 4.65 -6.93 -15.46
C ARG A 129 3.27 -6.58 -16.02
N ASN A 130 3.26 -6.06 -17.24
CA ASN A 130 2.00 -5.84 -17.95
C ASN A 130 1.26 -7.19 -18.13
N CYS A 131 -0.02 -7.18 -17.82
CA CYS A 131 -0.86 -8.38 -17.89
C CYS A 131 -2.28 -8.01 -18.29
N ARG A 132 -3.00 -8.97 -18.89
CA ARG A 132 -4.40 -8.81 -19.31
C ARG A 132 -5.09 -10.16 -19.26
N ASN A 133 -6.37 -10.20 -18.86
CA ASN A 133 -7.18 -11.42 -18.79
C ASN A 133 -6.48 -12.57 -18.04
N VAL A 134 -5.87 -12.25 -16.89
CA VAL A 134 -5.12 -13.23 -16.08
C VAL A 134 -6.11 -14.17 -15.39
N PRO A 135 -6.01 -15.50 -15.60
CA PRO A 135 -6.80 -16.45 -14.84
C PRO A 135 -6.48 -16.34 -13.33
N GLU A 136 -7.47 -16.59 -12.48
CA GLU A 136 -7.26 -16.51 -11.02
C GLU A 136 -6.14 -17.45 -10.54
N ALA A 137 -6.01 -18.64 -11.15
CA ALA A 137 -4.96 -19.60 -10.84
C ALA A 137 -3.55 -19.09 -11.13
N ASP A 138 -3.39 -18.19 -12.11
CA ASP A 138 -2.10 -17.65 -12.56
C ASP A 138 -1.84 -16.23 -12.00
N ALA A 139 -2.77 -15.70 -11.22
CA ALA A 139 -2.75 -14.30 -10.81
C ALA A 139 -1.50 -13.93 -9.96
N LEU A 140 -1.02 -14.87 -9.15
CA LEU A 140 0.18 -14.63 -8.33
C LEU A 140 1.48 -14.58 -9.16
N ASP A 141 1.49 -15.06 -10.40
CA ASP A 141 2.67 -15.02 -11.28
C ASP A 141 2.98 -13.62 -11.81
N VAL A 142 2.03 -12.70 -11.73
CA VAL A 142 2.24 -11.30 -12.11
C VAL A 142 2.61 -10.41 -10.92
N VAL A 143 2.55 -10.92 -9.69
CA VAL A 143 2.88 -10.16 -8.47
C VAL A 143 4.39 -10.01 -8.35
N ARG A 144 4.85 -8.77 -8.17
CA ARG A 144 6.24 -8.44 -7.80
C ARG A 144 6.44 -8.50 -6.29
N GLY A 145 5.46 -8.06 -5.52
CA GLY A 145 5.57 -8.00 -4.08
C GLY A 145 4.46 -7.19 -3.43
N TYR A 146 4.65 -6.90 -2.15
CA TYR A 146 3.65 -6.29 -1.29
C TYR A 146 4.25 -5.13 -0.51
N ALA A 147 3.44 -4.12 -0.23
CA ALA A 147 3.81 -3.00 0.61
C ALA A 147 2.65 -2.59 1.53
N CYS A 148 2.95 -1.81 2.56
CA CYS A 148 1.92 -1.14 3.33
C CYS A 148 1.38 0.05 2.55
N PHE A 149 0.09 0.29 2.69
CA PHE A 149 -0.60 1.39 2.05
C PHE A 149 -1.58 2.02 3.03
N ASN A 150 -1.86 3.30 2.85
CA ASN A 150 -2.90 3.98 3.60
C ASN A 150 -3.87 4.64 2.62
N ASP A 151 -5.10 4.12 2.55
CA ASP A 151 -6.15 4.71 1.71
C ASP A 151 -6.87 5.83 2.46
N VAL A 152 -6.16 6.95 2.68
CA VAL A 152 -6.70 8.10 3.41
C VAL A 152 -7.98 8.60 2.74
N THR A 153 -9.02 8.85 3.57
CA THR A 153 -10.37 9.11 3.09
C THR A 153 -11.03 10.28 3.81
N ALA A 154 -11.52 11.26 3.06
CA ALA A 154 -12.42 12.32 3.54
C ALA A 154 -13.86 11.82 3.48
N ARG A 155 -14.42 11.44 4.63
CA ARG A 155 -15.68 10.67 4.72
C ARG A 155 -16.92 11.40 4.20
N GLU A 156 -17.07 12.67 4.56
CA GLU A 156 -18.22 13.45 4.09
C GLU A 156 -18.21 13.60 2.57
N LEU A 157 -17.03 13.81 1.97
CA LEU A 157 -16.89 13.92 0.53
C LEU A 157 -17.12 12.58 -0.17
N GLN A 158 -16.61 11.49 0.41
CA GLN A 158 -16.85 10.13 -0.09
C GLN A 158 -18.35 9.82 -0.15
N SER A 159 -19.10 10.18 0.90
CA SER A 159 -20.54 9.90 0.98
C SER A 159 -21.36 10.83 0.09
N ALA A 160 -21.00 12.11 0.03
CA ALA A 160 -21.77 13.12 -0.71
C ALA A 160 -21.67 12.94 -2.22
N ASP A 161 -20.51 12.54 -2.75
CA ASP A 161 -20.28 12.52 -4.18
C ASP A 161 -20.78 11.23 -4.86
N GLY A 162 -20.93 10.13 -4.13
CA GLY A 162 -21.20 8.81 -4.71
C GLY A 162 -20.03 8.24 -5.54
N GLN A 163 -19.23 9.12 -6.14
CA GLN A 163 -17.94 8.79 -6.77
C GLN A 163 -16.80 9.18 -5.82
N TRP A 164 -15.94 8.24 -5.47
CA TRP A 164 -14.98 8.42 -4.37
C TRP A 164 -13.74 9.24 -4.72
N THR A 165 -13.60 9.66 -5.97
CA THR A 165 -12.41 10.35 -6.48
C THR A 165 -12.00 11.54 -5.63
N ARG A 166 -12.93 12.44 -5.29
CA ARG A 166 -12.62 13.61 -4.48
C ARG A 166 -12.33 13.26 -3.02
N GLY A 167 -13.12 12.37 -2.43
CA GLY A 167 -12.93 11.94 -1.04
C GLY A 167 -11.63 11.18 -0.80
N LYS A 168 -11.04 10.57 -1.84
CA LYS A 168 -9.84 9.73 -1.77
C LYS A 168 -8.64 10.25 -2.56
N GLY A 169 -8.78 11.35 -3.31
CA GLY A 169 -7.81 11.82 -4.30
C GLY A 169 -7.04 13.08 -3.92
N PHE A 170 -7.11 13.59 -2.69
CA PHE A 170 -6.28 14.71 -2.28
C PHE A 170 -4.79 14.36 -2.37
N ASP A 171 -3.95 15.34 -2.67
CA ASP A 171 -2.50 15.18 -2.68
C ASP A 171 -2.03 14.58 -1.33
N GLY A 172 -1.22 13.52 -1.39
CA GLY A 172 -0.72 12.83 -0.21
C GLY A 172 -1.69 11.85 0.45
N PHE A 173 -2.90 11.60 -0.09
CA PHE A 173 -3.89 10.66 0.46
C PHE A 173 -3.59 9.18 0.15
N ALA A 174 -2.44 8.87 -0.43
CA ALA A 174 -2.01 7.51 -0.76
C ALA A 174 -0.56 7.23 -0.31
N PRO A 175 -0.25 7.30 1.01
CA PRO A 175 1.05 6.90 1.52
C PRO A 175 1.33 5.43 1.19
N LEU A 176 2.48 5.16 0.55
CA LEU A 176 2.93 3.83 0.13
C LEU A 176 4.34 3.57 0.65
N GLY A 177 4.56 2.48 1.34
CA GLY A 177 5.89 2.09 1.81
C GLY A 177 5.94 1.64 3.27
N PRO A 178 7.13 1.66 3.91
CA PRO A 178 8.43 2.19 3.43
C PRO A 178 9.15 1.31 2.41
N CYS A 179 8.82 0.02 2.31
CA CYS A 179 9.52 -0.93 1.46
C CYS A 179 8.56 -1.82 0.68
N LEU A 180 9.07 -2.44 -0.36
CA LEU A 180 8.44 -3.52 -1.10
C LEU A 180 9.02 -4.84 -0.60
N LEU A 181 8.16 -5.71 -0.07
CA LEU A 181 8.48 -7.09 0.21
C LEU A 181 8.39 -7.90 -1.06
N LEU A 182 9.53 -8.39 -1.57
CA LEU A 182 9.57 -9.26 -2.74
C LEU A 182 9.08 -10.65 -2.37
N ARG A 183 7.81 -10.91 -2.63
CA ARG A 183 7.17 -12.19 -2.35
C ARG A 183 6.02 -12.42 -3.32
N ARG A 184 5.87 -13.66 -3.77
CA ARG A 184 4.79 -14.05 -4.69
C ARG A 184 3.44 -14.10 -3.99
N GLU A 185 3.42 -14.59 -2.75
CA GLU A 185 2.19 -14.81 -1.98
C GLU A 185 2.39 -14.44 -0.51
N MET A 186 1.41 -13.81 0.09
CA MET A 186 1.35 -13.53 1.52
C MET A 186 0.61 -14.63 2.26
N PRO A 187 1.12 -15.06 3.45
CA PRO A 187 0.40 -16.02 4.27
C PRO A 187 -0.95 -15.46 4.72
N ALA A 188 -1.98 -16.32 4.77
CA ALA A 188 -3.32 -15.93 5.22
C ALA A 188 -3.34 -15.45 6.68
N GLU A 189 -2.44 -15.98 7.51
CA GLU A 189 -2.25 -15.61 8.92
C GLU A 189 -1.49 -14.30 9.13
N ALA A 190 -0.91 -13.71 8.06
CA ALA A 190 -0.25 -12.41 8.15
C ALA A 190 -1.25 -11.34 8.61
N VAL A 191 -0.79 -10.48 9.51
CA VAL A 191 -1.62 -9.46 10.14
C VAL A 191 -1.26 -8.09 9.59
N LEU A 192 -2.25 -7.40 9.06
CA LEU A 192 -2.21 -5.97 8.75
C LEU A 192 -2.64 -5.18 9.99
N ARG A 193 -1.83 -4.22 10.42
CA ARG A 193 -2.09 -3.45 11.64
C ARG A 193 -1.80 -1.97 11.44
N THR A 194 -2.75 -1.12 11.80
CA THR A 194 -2.58 0.34 11.84
C THR A 194 -2.45 0.81 13.28
N ARG A 195 -1.49 1.72 13.51
CA ARG A 195 -1.29 2.36 14.81
C ARG A 195 -1.46 3.87 14.69
N LEU A 196 -2.19 4.44 15.63
CA LEU A 196 -2.33 5.89 15.79
C LEU A 196 -1.81 6.27 17.19
N ASN A 197 -0.80 7.14 17.25
CA ASN A 197 -0.17 7.54 18.53
C ASN A 197 0.25 6.34 19.39
N GLY A 198 0.84 5.31 18.74
CA GLY A 198 1.31 4.09 19.37
C GLY A 198 0.22 3.04 19.68
N ARG A 199 -1.07 3.40 19.63
CA ARG A 199 -2.19 2.48 19.88
C ARG A 199 -2.62 1.79 18.60
N VAL A 200 -2.90 0.50 18.67
CA VAL A 200 -3.51 -0.25 17.55
C VAL A 200 -4.95 0.23 17.39
N VAL A 201 -5.29 0.67 16.19
CA VAL A 201 -6.62 1.19 15.82
C VAL A 201 -7.28 0.40 14.69
N GLN A 202 -6.49 -0.38 13.94
CA GLN A 202 -6.97 -1.37 12.98
C GLN A 202 -6.10 -2.61 13.08
N GLU A 203 -6.71 -3.77 12.97
CA GLU A 203 -6.02 -5.06 12.90
C GLU A 203 -6.91 -6.05 12.13
N ALA A 204 -6.34 -6.69 11.11
CA ALA A 204 -7.02 -7.74 10.34
C ALA A 204 -6.01 -8.77 9.84
N ARG A 205 -6.44 -10.03 9.73
CA ARG A 205 -5.66 -11.07 9.03
C ARG A 205 -5.94 -11.00 7.54
N LEU A 206 -4.94 -11.28 6.72
CA LEU A 206 -5.11 -11.25 5.25
C LEU A 206 -6.12 -12.33 4.79
N GLY A 207 -6.24 -13.44 5.51
CA GLY A 207 -7.25 -14.47 5.24
C GLY A 207 -8.70 -14.03 5.50
N GLU A 208 -8.93 -12.86 6.12
CA GLU A 208 -10.26 -12.29 6.37
C GLU A 208 -10.77 -11.43 5.21
N MET A 209 -9.95 -11.27 4.15
CA MET A 209 -10.40 -10.61 2.93
C MET A 209 -11.62 -11.33 2.33
N ILE A 210 -12.59 -10.55 1.84
CA ILE A 210 -13.76 -11.06 1.14
C ILE A 210 -13.33 -11.62 -0.22
N PHE A 211 -12.53 -10.86 -0.94
CA PHE A 211 -11.89 -11.26 -2.19
C PHE A 211 -10.38 -11.34 -1.98
N GLY A 212 -9.82 -12.53 -2.15
CA GLY A 212 -8.36 -12.74 -2.07
C GLY A 212 -7.62 -12.06 -3.22
N VAL A 213 -6.31 -11.87 -3.05
CA VAL A 213 -5.44 -11.22 -4.05
C VAL A 213 -5.58 -11.84 -5.46
N PRO A 214 -5.61 -13.18 -5.64
CA PRO A 214 -5.79 -13.77 -6.97
C PRO A 214 -7.09 -13.35 -7.65
N ARG A 215 -8.20 -13.34 -6.90
CA ARG A 215 -9.51 -12.94 -7.43
C ARG A 215 -9.55 -11.47 -7.85
N ILE A 216 -8.93 -10.58 -7.06
CA ILE A 216 -8.84 -9.15 -7.37
C ILE A 216 -8.04 -8.91 -8.64
N ILE A 217 -6.86 -9.55 -8.77
CA ILE A 217 -6.01 -9.43 -9.97
C ILE A 217 -6.76 -9.96 -11.21
N ALA A 218 -7.37 -11.13 -11.11
CA ALA A 218 -8.15 -11.70 -12.19
C ALA A 218 -9.29 -10.76 -12.62
N HIS A 219 -10.00 -10.16 -11.64
CA HIS A 219 -11.10 -9.23 -11.91
C HIS A 219 -10.61 -7.97 -12.61
N ILE A 220 -9.60 -7.28 -12.07
CA ILE A 220 -9.07 -6.02 -12.64
C ILE A 220 -8.45 -6.26 -14.01
N SER A 221 -7.71 -7.34 -14.22
CA SER A 221 -7.02 -7.62 -15.48
C SER A 221 -7.96 -7.84 -16.68
N ARG A 222 -9.27 -7.95 -16.46
CA ARG A 222 -10.28 -8.07 -17.54
C ARG A 222 -10.52 -6.75 -18.26
N PHE A 223 -10.30 -5.62 -17.60
CA PHE A 223 -10.59 -4.29 -18.13
C PHE A 223 -9.42 -3.28 -18.03
N ALA A 224 -8.38 -3.53 -17.23
CA ALA A 224 -7.21 -2.65 -17.02
C ALA A 224 -5.90 -3.31 -17.41
#